data_6b5ca042119d8505970e9e1c5c101f42
#
_entry.id   6b5ca042119d8505970e9e1c5c101f42
#
_cell.length_a   1.000
_cell.length_b   1.000
_cell.length_c   1.000
_cell.angle_alpha   90.00
_cell.angle_beta   90.00
_cell.angle_gamma   90.00
#
_symmetry.space_group_name_H-M   'P 1'
#
loop_
_entity.id
_entity.type
_entity.pdbx_description
1 polymer ?
#
loop_
_entity_poly.entity_id
_entity_poly.type
_entity_poly.pdbx_seq_one_letter_code
_entity_poly.pdbx_strand_id
1 'polypeptide(L)'
;MGSGSRAMNVTHIGGPTTLIEVGGWRVLTDPTFDPPGGHYAFGWGTSSNKVAGPAVPATELGPLDLVLLTHDQHADNLDAAGRALLPTVPQVLTTRAAATRLGGGGARGLRPGATHVLESRGRELLEVTATPARHGPPMSRPIVGEVVGFLLRCAGTTVWITGDTVLHRRLRRAIRDVQVDVMIVHVGGVRFRQTGPVRYTLTGRRAVDLVRLAHPRIAVPVHYEGWTHFADGPAGLKRALDAAPDDVRARIQRLPSGVRTAL
;
A
#
# COMPACT_ATOMS: atom_id res chain seq x y z
N MET A 1 15.55 -30.44 -9.47
CA MET A 1 15.06 -29.34 -8.62
C MET A 1 14.44 -28.32 -9.56
N GLY A 2 13.11 -28.36 -9.68
CA GLY A 2 12.40 -27.47 -10.60
C GLY A 2 12.54 -26.02 -10.15
N SER A 3 12.98 -25.16 -11.05
CA SER A 3 12.92 -23.71 -10.87
C SER A 3 11.43 -23.33 -10.83
N GLY A 4 10.84 -23.34 -9.62
CA GLY A 4 9.50 -22.81 -9.41
C GLY A 4 9.48 -21.40 -9.95
N SER A 5 8.61 -21.18 -10.93
CA SER A 5 8.41 -19.88 -11.55
C SER A 5 8.19 -18.84 -10.45
N ARG A 6 9.04 -17.82 -10.36
CA ARG A 6 8.86 -16.59 -9.57
C ARG A 6 7.67 -15.76 -10.08
N ALA A 7 6.70 -16.40 -10.73
CA ALA A 7 5.56 -15.75 -11.35
C ALA A 7 4.70 -15.09 -10.29
N MET A 8 4.66 -13.80 -10.34
CA MET A 8 3.83 -12.94 -9.52
C MET A 8 2.97 -12.07 -10.43
N ASN A 9 1.71 -11.84 -10.03
CA ASN A 9 0.85 -10.88 -10.72
C ASN A 9 0.42 -9.79 -9.75
N VAL A 10 0.27 -8.58 -10.28
CA VAL A 10 -0.31 -7.45 -9.56
C VAL A 10 -1.41 -6.85 -10.40
N THR A 11 -2.56 -6.60 -9.78
CA THR A 11 -3.65 -5.81 -10.35
C THR A 11 -3.81 -4.55 -9.52
N HIS A 12 -3.56 -3.38 -10.10
CA HIS A 12 -3.86 -2.09 -9.46
C HIS A 12 -5.37 -1.84 -9.60
N ILE A 13 -6.10 -1.85 -8.49
CA ILE A 13 -7.56 -1.71 -8.49
C ILE A 13 -7.96 -0.24 -8.46
N GLY A 14 -7.15 0.60 -7.81
CA GLY A 14 -7.36 2.05 -7.71
C GLY A 14 -6.93 2.60 -6.35
N GLY A 15 -6.49 3.85 -6.31
CA GLY A 15 -5.94 4.44 -5.09
C GLY A 15 -4.79 3.59 -4.52
N PRO A 16 -4.86 3.15 -3.23
CA PRO A 16 -3.86 2.26 -2.63
C PRO A 16 -4.13 0.78 -2.88
N THR A 17 -5.31 0.44 -3.41
CA THR A 17 -5.79 -0.94 -3.47
C THR A 17 -5.10 -1.72 -4.58
N THR A 18 -4.40 -2.79 -4.22
CA THR A 18 -3.80 -3.74 -5.17
C THR A 18 -4.15 -5.18 -4.79
N LEU A 19 -4.38 -6.02 -5.79
CA LEU A 19 -4.42 -7.47 -5.63
C LEU A 19 -3.07 -8.04 -6.04
N ILE A 20 -2.42 -8.76 -5.14
CA ILE A 20 -1.13 -9.42 -5.34
C ILE A 20 -1.36 -10.93 -5.34
N GLU A 21 -0.92 -11.59 -6.40
CA GLU A 21 -1.00 -13.05 -6.54
C GLU A 21 0.41 -13.62 -6.60
N VAL A 22 0.82 -14.37 -5.58
CA VAL A 22 2.18 -14.92 -5.43
C VAL A 22 2.16 -16.24 -4.68
N GLY A 23 2.86 -17.27 -5.17
CA GLY A 23 2.99 -18.56 -4.49
C GLY A 23 1.67 -19.26 -4.16
N GLY A 24 0.62 -19.01 -4.94
CA GLY A 24 -0.74 -19.51 -4.70
C GLY A 24 -1.58 -18.67 -3.75
N TRP A 25 -1.05 -17.58 -3.20
CA TRP A 25 -1.77 -16.66 -2.34
C TRP A 25 -2.39 -15.49 -3.12
N ARG A 26 -3.56 -15.05 -2.66
CA ARG A 26 -4.27 -13.87 -3.16
C ARG A 26 -4.39 -12.85 -2.01
N VAL A 27 -3.56 -11.81 -2.10
CA VAL A 27 -3.37 -10.80 -1.05
C VAL A 27 -3.89 -9.45 -1.54
N LEU A 28 -4.85 -8.88 -0.84
CA LEU A 28 -5.38 -7.54 -1.13
C LEU A 28 -4.76 -6.51 -0.20
N THR A 29 -4.38 -5.35 -0.73
CA THR A 29 -3.89 -4.22 0.08
C THR A 29 -4.94 -3.13 0.20
N ASP A 30 -5.03 -2.50 1.37
CA ASP A 30 -5.78 -1.26 1.63
C ASP A 30 -7.09 -1.15 0.83
N PRO A 31 -8.14 -1.92 1.18
CA PRO A 31 -9.34 -2.06 0.36
C PRO A 31 -10.18 -0.78 0.36
N THR A 32 -10.37 -0.18 -0.83
CA THR A 32 -11.19 1.00 -1.07
C THR A 32 -12.12 0.79 -2.26
N PHE A 33 -13.39 0.43 -1.98
CA PHE A 33 -14.36 0.01 -2.98
C PHE A 33 -15.61 0.88 -3.09
N ASP A 34 -15.71 1.96 -2.31
CA ASP A 34 -16.82 2.91 -2.45
C ASP A 34 -16.83 3.53 -3.87
N PRO A 35 -18.02 3.84 -4.44
CA PRO A 35 -18.12 4.56 -5.69
C PRO A 35 -17.58 5.99 -5.58
N PRO A 36 -17.30 6.67 -6.70
CA PRO A 36 -16.94 8.08 -6.70
C PRO A 36 -18.10 8.95 -6.22
N GLY A 37 -17.78 10.19 -5.79
CA GLY A 37 -18.75 11.20 -5.33
C GLY A 37 -18.88 11.31 -3.81
N GLY A 38 -18.36 10.36 -3.03
CA GLY A 38 -18.39 10.42 -1.57
C GLY A 38 -17.50 11.54 -1.02
N HIS A 39 -17.98 12.18 0.08
CA HIS A 39 -17.22 13.15 0.88
C HIS A 39 -16.85 12.52 2.22
N TYR A 40 -15.56 12.58 2.58
CA TYR A 40 -15.01 11.88 3.75
C TYR A 40 -14.26 12.85 4.65
N ALA A 41 -14.53 12.78 5.94
CA ALA A 41 -13.77 13.51 6.96
C ALA A 41 -12.52 12.73 7.35
N PHE A 42 -11.39 13.43 7.43
CA PHE A 42 -10.09 12.88 7.86
C PHE A 42 -9.69 13.38 9.26
N GLY A 43 -10.63 13.99 9.96
CA GLY A 43 -10.42 14.57 11.29
C GLY A 43 -9.78 15.97 11.24
N TRP A 44 -9.81 16.67 12.38
CA TRP A 44 -9.17 17.99 12.54
C TRP A 44 -9.59 19.04 11.49
N GLY A 45 -10.86 18.98 11.03
CA GLY A 45 -11.39 19.86 10.01
C GLY A 45 -10.88 19.61 8.59
N THR A 46 -10.17 18.50 8.37
CA THR A 46 -9.74 18.08 7.03
C THR A 46 -10.74 17.13 6.41
N SER A 47 -10.92 17.23 5.10
CA SER A 47 -11.81 16.35 4.33
C SER A 47 -11.33 16.18 2.90
N SER A 48 -11.86 15.19 2.20
CA SER A 48 -11.58 14.90 0.81
C SER A 48 -12.78 14.28 0.11
N ASN A 49 -12.82 14.40 -1.20
CA ASN A 49 -13.80 13.72 -2.05
C ASN A 49 -13.14 12.57 -2.80
N LYS A 50 -13.83 11.44 -2.88
CA LYS A 50 -13.46 10.35 -3.78
C LYS A 50 -13.94 10.70 -5.19
N VAL A 51 -13.01 10.79 -6.15
CA VAL A 51 -13.30 11.22 -7.52
C VAL A 51 -13.20 10.08 -8.55
N ALA A 52 -12.63 8.94 -8.17
CA ALA A 52 -12.64 7.72 -8.97
C ALA A 52 -12.98 6.52 -8.12
N GLY A 53 -13.74 5.59 -8.67
CA GLY A 53 -14.06 4.30 -8.05
C GLY A 53 -12.99 3.24 -8.38
N PRO A 54 -13.17 2.01 -7.85
CA PRO A 54 -12.30 0.88 -8.17
C PRO A 54 -12.49 0.46 -9.64
N ALA A 55 -11.40 0.06 -10.30
CA ALA A 55 -11.44 -0.46 -11.67
C ALA A 55 -11.99 -1.90 -11.73
N VAL A 56 -11.96 -2.62 -10.61
CA VAL A 56 -12.56 -3.94 -10.42
C VAL A 56 -13.39 -3.90 -9.15
N PRO A 57 -14.70 -4.18 -9.21
CA PRO A 57 -15.55 -4.21 -8.02
C PRO A 57 -15.14 -5.35 -7.08
N ALA A 58 -15.38 -5.19 -5.78
CA ALA A 58 -15.02 -6.20 -4.76
C ALA A 58 -15.63 -7.58 -5.05
N THR A 59 -16.84 -7.62 -5.64
CA THR A 59 -17.56 -8.84 -6.00
C THR A 59 -16.90 -9.66 -7.13
N GLU A 60 -16.04 -9.03 -7.92
CA GLU A 60 -15.34 -9.68 -9.04
C GLU A 60 -13.92 -10.15 -8.66
N LEU A 61 -13.45 -9.85 -7.45
CA LEU A 61 -12.09 -10.25 -7.04
C LEU A 61 -11.96 -11.77 -6.84
N GLY A 62 -13.07 -12.49 -6.64
CA GLY A 62 -13.02 -13.88 -6.23
C GLY A 62 -12.47 -14.06 -4.80
N PRO A 63 -12.18 -15.32 -4.39
CA PRO A 63 -11.70 -15.59 -3.04
C PRO A 63 -10.37 -14.89 -2.73
N LEU A 64 -10.29 -14.27 -1.56
CA LEU A 64 -9.08 -13.66 -1.02
C LEU A 64 -8.59 -14.47 0.17
N ASP A 65 -7.29 -14.51 0.37
CA ASP A 65 -6.68 -15.25 1.49
C ASP A 65 -6.28 -14.31 2.62
N LEU A 66 -5.86 -13.10 2.27
CA LEU A 66 -5.28 -12.14 3.19
C LEU A 66 -5.58 -10.72 2.76
N VAL A 67 -5.90 -9.86 3.72
CA VAL A 67 -5.84 -8.41 3.57
C VAL A 67 -4.65 -7.87 4.34
N LEU A 68 -3.83 -7.05 3.69
CA LEU A 68 -2.81 -6.22 4.31
C LEU A 68 -3.34 -4.79 4.41
N LEU A 69 -3.75 -4.41 5.59
CA LEU A 69 -4.30 -3.08 5.85
C LEU A 69 -3.24 -2.22 6.54
N THR A 70 -2.69 -1.26 5.83
CA THR A 70 -1.60 -0.42 6.37
C THR A 70 -2.06 0.43 7.54
N HIS A 71 -3.31 0.90 7.51
CA HIS A 71 -4.03 1.57 8.59
C HIS A 71 -5.52 1.68 8.26
N ASP A 72 -6.37 1.93 9.26
CA ASP A 72 -7.83 1.91 9.12
C ASP A 72 -8.52 3.26 9.40
N GLN A 73 -7.73 4.30 9.73
CA GLN A 73 -8.31 5.58 10.16
C GLN A 73 -8.77 6.46 9.00
N HIS A 74 -8.26 6.22 7.80
CA HIS A 74 -8.52 7.06 6.65
C HIS A 74 -9.29 6.28 5.57
N ALA A 75 -10.32 6.91 5.01
CA ALA A 75 -11.19 6.30 4.02
C ALA A 75 -10.47 6.02 2.68
N ASP A 76 -9.38 6.70 2.40
CA ASP A 76 -8.53 6.47 1.23
C ASP A 76 -7.66 5.22 1.35
N ASN A 77 -7.65 4.54 2.51
CA ASN A 77 -7.02 3.23 2.73
C ASN A 77 -8.02 2.16 3.19
N LEU A 78 -9.13 2.56 3.83
CA LEU A 78 -10.22 1.65 4.20
C LEU A 78 -11.55 2.41 4.19
N ASP A 79 -12.26 2.39 3.08
CA ASP A 79 -13.60 2.97 2.97
C ASP A 79 -14.70 2.03 3.49
N ALA A 80 -15.96 2.41 3.38
CA ALA A 80 -17.08 1.65 3.92
C ALA A 80 -17.22 0.28 3.25
N ALA A 81 -17.15 0.22 1.92
CA ALA A 81 -17.23 -1.03 1.18
C ALA A 81 -16.00 -1.93 1.41
N GLY A 82 -14.80 -1.33 1.52
CA GLY A 82 -13.59 -2.04 1.91
C GLY A 82 -13.70 -2.65 3.32
N ARG A 83 -14.26 -1.91 4.26
CA ARG A 83 -14.50 -2.40 5.63
C ARG A 83 -15.51 -3.53 5.65
N ALA A 84 -16.56 -3.48 4.83
CA ALA A 84 -17.57 -4.53 4.70
C ALA A 84 -16.99 -5.84 4.10
N LEU A 85 -15.91 -5.75 3.33
CA LEU A 85 -15.21 -6.90 2.77
C LEU A 85 -14.40 -7.67 3.84
N LEU A 86 -13.85 -7.00 4.86
CA LEU A 86 -12.91 -7.62 5.81
C LEU A 86 -13.43 -8.91 6.47
N PRO A 87 -14.70 -9.01 6.91
CA PRO A 87 -15.21 -10.24 7.53
C PRO A 87 -15.26 -11.45 6.59
N THR A 88 -15.20 -11.26 5.27
CA THR A 88 -15.23 -12.34 4.29
C THR A 88 -13.84 -12.93 4.00
N VAL A 89 -12.78 -12.31 4.52
CA VAL A 89 -11.40 -12.74 4.29
C VAL A 89 -10.87 -13.45 5.54
N PRO A 90 -10.21 -14.61 5.38
CA PRO A 90 -9.75 -15.41 6.52
C PRO A 90 -8.83 -14.68 7.49
N GLN A 91 -7.99 -13.78 6.97
CA GLN A 91 -7.04 -13.01 7.79
C GLN A 91 -6.89 -11.56 7.32
N VAL A 92 -6.73 -10.67 8.30
CA VAL A 92 -6.37 -9.27 8.10
C VAL A 92 -5.14 -8.96 8.94
N LEU A 93 -4.03 -8.60 8.33
CA LEU A 93 -2.85 -8.11 9.04
C LEU A 93 -2.83 -6.59 8.97
N THR A 94 -2.64 -5.93 10.13
CA THR A 94 -2.74 -4.48 10.23
C THR A 94 -1.93 -3.94 11.41
N THR A 95 -2.09 -2.66 11.76
CA THR A 95 -1.52 -2.08 12.97
C THR A 95 -2.20 -2.64 14.22
N ARG A 96 -1.53 -2.58 15.36
CA ARG A 96 -2.14 -3.02 16.63
C ARG A 96 -3.39 -2.22 16.97
N ALA A 97 -3.33 -0.91 16.75
CA ALA A 97 -4.46 -0.03 17.00
C ALA A 97 -5.65 -0.32 16.07
N ALA A 98 -5.41 -0.60 14.78
CA ALA A 98 -6.46 -1.00 13.85
C ALA A 98 -7.07 -2.36 14.22
N ALA A 99 -6.27 -3.35 14.56
CA ALA A 99 -6.77 -4.67 15.00
C ALA A 99 -7.70 -4.56 16.21
N THR A 100 -7.37 -3.69 17.18
CA THR A 100 -8.25 -3.40 18.32
C THR A 100 -9.56 -2.76 17.89
N ARG A 101 -9.54 -1.77 16.98
CA ARG A 101 -10.76 -1.10 16.48
C ARG A 101 -11.65 -2.01 15.62
N LEU A 102 -11.04 -2.93 14.88
CA LEU A 102 -11.77 -3.92 14.07
C LEU A 102 -12.44 -4.99 14.92
N GLY A 103 -12.10 -5.10 16.20
CA GLY A 103 -12.82 -5.92 17.18
C GLY A 103 -12.61 -7.44 17.06
N GLY A 104 -11.53 -7.90 16.48
CA GLY A 104 -11.28 -9.34 16.25
C GLY A 104 -11.70 -9.77 14.84
N GLY A 105 -12.31 -10.96 14.68
CA GLY A 105 -12.80 -11.42 13.36
C GLY A 105 -11.68 -11.71 12.34
N GLY A 106 -10.52 -12.25 12.80
CA GLY A 106 -9.38 -12.53 11.92
C GLY A 106 -8.38 -11.38 11.78
N ALA A 107 -8.63 -10.20 12.38
CA ALA A 107 -7.71 -9.08 12.36
C ALA A 107 -6.57 -9.26 13.37
N ARG A 108 -5.33 -9.22 12.89
CA ARG A 108 -4.11 -9.36 13.70
C ARG A 108 -3.22 -8.12 13.57
N GLY A 109 -2.93 -7.50 14.70
CA GLY A 109 -2.05 -6.33 14.77
C GLY A 109 -0.57 -6.70 14.80
N LEU A 110 0.22 -6.11 13.92
CA LEU A 110 1.68 -6.25 13.88
C LEU A 110 2.36 -4.93 14.27
N ARG A 111 3.45 -5.03 15.04
CA ARG A 111 4.38 -3.92 15.25
C ARG A 111 5.48 -3.96 14.19
N PRO A 112 6.10 -2.83 13.83
CA PRO A 112 7.26 -2.85 12.95
C PRO A 112 8.34 -3.83 13.41
N GLY A 113 8.80 -4.69 12.51
CA GLY A 113 9.75 -5.78 12.76
C GLY A 113 9.11 -7.10 13.18
N ALA A 114 7.81 -7.15 13.46
CA ALA A 114 7.12 -8.42 13.72
C ALA A 114 6.78 -9.12 12.40
N THR A 115 6.98 -10.44 12.38
CA THR A 115 6.65 -11.32 11.26
C THR A 115 5.47 -12.22 11.62
N HIS A 116 4.59 -12.42 10.67
CA HIS A 116 3.54 -13.44 10.69
C HIS A 116 3.75 -14.38 9.51
N VAL A 117 3.63 -15.67 9.77
CA VAL A 117 3.82 -16.73 8.77
C VAL A 117 2.48 -17.38 8.48
N LEU A 118 2.18 -17.54 7.20
CA LEU A 118 1.01 -18.23 6.70
C LEU A 118 1.44 -19.50 5.95
N GLU A 119 0.78 -20.61 6.31
CA GLU A 119 0.98 -21.90 5.69
C GLU A 119 -0.37 -22.47 5.24
N SER A 120 -0.39 -23.05 4.06
CA SER A 120 -1.56 -23.74 3.53
C SER A 120 -1.12 -24.84 2.57
N ARG A 121 -1.86 -25.96 2.58
CA ARG A 121 -1.55 -27.11 1.71
C ARG A 121 -1.62 -26.68 0.23
N GLY A 122 -0.58 -27.01 -0.52
CA GLY A 122 -0.48 -26.69 -1.95
C GLY A 122 -0.12 -25.26 -2.27
N ARG A 123 0.30 -24.46 -1.27
CA ARG A 123 0.81 -23.10 -1.44
C ARG A 123 2.24 -22.98 -0.90
N GLU A 124 2.97 -22.02 -1.41
CA GLU A 124 4.27 -21.68 -0.87
C GLU A 124 4.13 -20.99 0.49
N LEU A 125 5.14 -21.12 1.34
CA LEU A 125 5.20 -20.40 2.61
C LEU A 125 5.15 -18.88 2.34
N LEU A 126 4.27 -18.17 3.04
CA LEU A 126 4.17 -16.71 2.97
C LEU A 126 4.57 -16.09 4.30
N GLU A 127 5.66 -15.35 4.31
CA GLU A 127 6.09 -14.56 5.45
C GLU A 127 5.71 -13.10 5.23
N VAL A 128 5.05 -12.50 6.22
CA VAL A 128 4.65 -11.08 6.21
C VAL A 128 5.29 -10.37 7.40
N THR A 129 6.23 -9.48 7.14
CA THR A 129 6.89 -8.66 8.16
C THR A 129 6.38 -7.23 8.08
N ALA A 130 5.88 -6.68 9.19
CA ALA A 130 5.52 -5.27 9.25
C ALA A 130 6.76 -4.38 9.21
N THR A 131 6.77 -3.36 8.35
CA THR A 131 7.85 -2.39 8.21
C THR A 131 7.50 -1.03 8.83
N PRO A 132 8.49 -0.25 9.31
CA PRO A 132 8.22 1.08 9.84
C PRO A 132 7.66 2.00 8.77
N ALA A 133 6.54 2.65 9.04
CA ALA A 133 6.02 3.75 8.26
C ALA A 133 5.75 4.96 9.16
N ARG A 134 5.62 6.15 8.58
CA ARG A 134 5.28 7.37 9.29
C ARG A 134 4.42 8.26 8.40
N HIS A 135 3.18 8.38 8.76
CA HIS A 135 2.22 9.22 8.06
C HIS A 135 2.37 10.68 8.52
N GLY A 136 3.03 11.50 7.70
CA GLY A 136 3.27 12.90 7.99
C GLY A 136 4.57 13.23 8.78
N PRO A 137 4.64 14.44 9.35
CA PRO A 137 5.83 14.93 10.05
C PRO A 137 6.11 14.18 11.37
N PRO A 138 7.24 14.42 12.02
CA PRO A 138 7.45 13.96 13.39
C PRO A 138 6.31 14.39 14.30
N MET A 139 5.91 13.50 15.24
CA MET A 139 4.84 13.72 16.21
C MET A 139 3.40 13.80 15.62
N SER A 140 3.19 13.51 14.35
CA SER A 140 1.83 13.48 13.76
C SER A 140 0.97 12.29 14.19
N ARG A 141 1.57 11.24 14.78
CA ARG A 141 0.87 9.99 15.15
C ARG A 141 -0.39 10.17 16.00
N PRO A 142 -0.49 11.09 16.98
CA PRO A 142 -1.73 11.31 17.71
C PRO A 142 -2.89 11.81 16.83
N ILE A 143 -2.57 12.42 15.69
CA ILE A 143 -3.53 12.99 14.74
C ILE A 143 -3.88 11.99 13.65
N VAL A 144 -2.87 11.42 12.99
CA VAL A 144 -3.04 10.56 11.80
C VAL A 144 -3.03 9.06 12.14
N GLY A 145 -2.76 8.72 13.38
CA GLY A 145 -2.77 7.34 13.86
C GLY A 145 -1.50 6.53 13.55
N GLU A 146 -1.62 5.25 13.80
CA GLU A 146 -0.58 4.25 13.52
C GLU A 146 -0.65 3.80 12.08
N VAL A 147 0.51 3.65 11.43
CA VAL A 147 0.64 3.09 10.09
C VAL A 147 1.84 2.14 10.03
N VAL A 148 1.72 1.09 9.24
CA VAL A 148 2.80 0.15 8.90
C VAL A 148 2.85 -0.07 7.39
N GLY A 149 4.03 -0.39 6.88
CA GLY A 149 4.16 -1.06 5.61
C GLY A 149 4.31 -2.56 5.82
N PHE A 150 4.41 -3.33 4.73
CA PHE A 150 4.58 -4.78 4.78
C PHE A 150 5.64 -5.26 3.81
N LEU A 151 6.46 -6.19 4.27
CA LEU A 151 7.39 -6.94 3.45
C LEU A 151 6.91 -8.38 3.38
N LEU A 152 6.57 -8.83 2.17
CA LEU A 152 6.14 -10.19 1.90
C LEU A 152 7.31 -10.98 1.30
N ARG A 153 7.53 -12.19 1.79
CA ARG A 153 8.44 -13.15 1.17
C ARG A 153 7.69 -14.43 0.85
N CYS A 154 7.67 -14.80 -0.41
CA CYS A 154 6.97 -15.99 -0.90
C CYS A 154 7.61 -16.49 -2.20
N ALA A 155 7.81 -17.79 -2.35
CA ALA A 155 8.33 -18.40 -3.58
C ALA A 155 9.62 -17.75 -4.12
N GLY A 156 10.52 -17.30 -3.23
CA GLY A 156 11.76 -16.61 -3.60
C GLY A 156 11.57 -15.17 -4.09
N THR A 157 10.37 -14.62 -4.01
CA THR A 157 10.03 -13.24 -4.35
C THR A 157 9.83 -12.41 -3.09
N THR A 158 10.39 -11.20 -3.09
CA THR A 158 10.20 -10.22 -2.01
C THR A 158 9.41 -9.02 -2.51
N VAL A 159 8.23 -8.80 -1.92
CA VAL A 159 7.35 -7.66 -2.23
C VAL A 159 7.33 -6.69 -1.05
N TRP A 160 7.57 -5.41 -1.29
CA TRP A 160 7.48 -4.39 -0.26
C TRP A 160 6.35 -3.41 -0.55
N ILE A 161 5.34 -3.36 0.34
CA ILE A 161 4.25 -2.39 0.35
C ILE A 161 4.63 -1.31 1.37
N THR A 162 4.80 -0.07 0.94
CA THR A 162 5.31 0.99 1.81
C THR A 162 4.30 1.47 2.84
N GLY A 163 3.00 1.37 2.52
CA GLY A 163 1.95 2.11 3.23
C GLY A 163 2.12 3.62 3.11
N ASP A 164 1.21 4.36 3.72
CA ASP A 164 1.28 5.82 3.77
C ASP A 164 2.44 6.27 4.63
N THR A 165 3.46 6.78 4.01
CA THR A 165 4.68 7.20 4.71
C THR A 165 5.33 8.41 4.08
N VAL A 166 6.07 9.16 4.87
CA VAL A 166 7.09 10.08 4.40
C VAL A 166 8.46 9.42 4.50
N LEU A 167 9.43 9.91 3.74
CA LEU A 167 10.79 9.37 3.80
C LEU A 167 11.46 9.75 5.14
N HIS A 168 11.77 8.77 5.98
CA HIS A 168 12.34 8.97 7.31
C HIS A 168 13.44 7.97 7.66
N ARG A 169 14.23 8.27 8.71
CA ARG A 169 15.43 7.51 9.06
C ARG A 169 15.16 6.03 9.37
N ARG A 170 14.07 5.72 10.09
CA ARG A 170 13.74 4.32 10.45
C ARG A 170 13.34 3.50 9.21
N LEU A 171 12.59 4.10 8.26
CA LEU A 171 12.24 3.48 7.00
C LEU A 171 13.49 3.14 6.19
N ARG A 172 14.41 4.12 6.03
CA ARG A 172 15.67 3.92 5.31
C ARG A 172 16.51 2.79 5.92
N ARG A 173 16.55 2.72 7.26
CA ARG A 173 17.30 1.66 7.96
C ARG A 173 16.67 0.29 7.75
N ALA A 174 15.34 0.20 7.82
CA ALA A 174 14.62 -1.07 7.70
C ALA A 174 14.75 -1.73 6.32
N ILE A 175 14.99 -0.94 5.27
CA ILE A 175 15.05 -1.44 3.88
C ILE A 175 16.49 -1.53 3.33
N ARG A 176 17.48 -1.01 4.04
CA ARG A 176 18.87 -0.88 3.54
C ARG A 176 19.44 -2.17 3.00
N ASP A 177 19.24 -3.27 3.73
CA ASP A 177 19.87 -4.56 3.44
C ASP A 177 18.86 -5.59 2.92
N VAL A 178 17.70 -5.11 2.42
CA VAL A 178 16.64 -5.95 1.88
C VAL A 178 16.67 -5.89 0.36
N GLN A 179 16.85 -7.04 -0.28
CA GLN A 179 16.63 -7.16 -1.72
C GLN A 179 15.12 -7.19 -1.98
N VAL A 180 14.62 -6.20 -2.72
CA VAL A 180 13.21 -6.06 -3.07
C VAL A 180 13.04 -6.36 -4.56
N ASP A 181 12.21 -7.35 -4.88
CA ASP A 181 11.85 -7.62 -6.27
C ASP A 181 10.79 -6.63 -6.75
N VAL A 182 9.70 -6.49 -6.00
CA VAL A 182 8.60 -5.58 -6.33
C VAL A 182 8.31 -4.65 -5.16
N MET A 183 8.28 -3.35 -5.42
CA MET A 183 7.90 -2.34 -4.45
C MET A 183 6.56 -1.70 -4.85
N ILE A 184 5.53 -1.85 -4.02
CA ILE A 184 4.26 -1.11 -4.14
C ILE A 184 4.42 0.17 -3.32
N VAL A 185 4.60 1.30 -3.98
CA VAL A 185 4.96 2.57 -3.33
C VAL A 185 3.78 3.53 -3.29
N HIS A 186 3.33 3.87 -2.06
CA HIS A 186 2.26 4.84 -1.83
C HIS A 186 2.80 6.26 -2.04
N VAL A 187 2.22 6.97 -2.99
CA VAL A 187 2.67 8.30 -3.41
C VAL A 187 1.61 9.36 -3.04
N GLY A 188 1.18 10.18 -3.99
CA GLY A 188 0.09 11.15 -3.84
C GLY A 188 0.51 12.49 -3.24
N GLY A 189 1.53 12.52 -2.38
CA GLY A 189 1.94 13.74 -1.70
C GLY A 189 0.79 14.38 -0.93
N VAL A 190 0.02 13.56 -0.21
CA VAL A 190 -1.18 13.97 0.53
C VAL A 190 -0.96 15.26 1.28
N ARG A 191 -1.86 16.22 1.07
CA ARG A 191 -1.84 17.54 1.69
C ARG A 191 -3.26 18.08 1.83
N PHE A 192 -3.54 18.66 2.97
CA PHE A 192 -4.77 19.41 3.20
C PHE A 192 -4.48 20.91 3.27
N ARG A 193 -5.42 21.73 2.79
CA ARG A 193 -5.28 23.19 2.81
C ARG A 193 -5.10 23.70 4.23
N GLN A 194 -5.81 23.14 5.19
CA GLN A 194 -5.79 23.50 6.61
C GLN A 194 -4.43 23.28 7.28
N THR A 195 -3.65 22.32 6.78
CA THR A 195 -2.33 21.97 7.35
C THR A 195 -1.15 22.61 6.60
N GLY A 196 -1.43 23.53 5.67
CA GLY A 196 -0.42 24.28 4.94
C GLY A 196 0.50 23.39 4.08
N PRO A 197 1.84 23.57 4.14
CA PRO A 197 2.77 22.84 3.26
C PRO A 197 3.06 21.41 3.72
N VAL A 198 2.49 20.96 4.84
CA VAL A 198 2.75 19.64 5.41
C VAL A 198 2.36 18.53 4.43
N ARG A 199 3.25 17.55 4.26
CA ARG A 199 3.00 16.33 3.47
C ARG A 199 2.83 15.14 4.40
N TYR A 200 1.84 14.32 4.09
CA TYR A 200 1.50 13.15 4.89
C TYR A 200 1.97 11.85 4.24
N THR A 201 2.17 11.85 2.91
CA THR A 201 2.71 10.71 2.15
C THR A 201 3.89 11.17 1.27
N LEU A 202 4.55 10.21 0.62
CA LEU A 202 5.61 10.50 -0.34
C LEU A 202 5.06 11.34 -1.49
N THR A 203 5.78 12.41 -1.82
CA THR A 203 5.62 13.07 -3.12
C THR A 203 6.24 12.21 -4.22
N GLY A 204 5.88 12.44 -5.49
CA GLY A 204 6.51 11.75 -6.61
C GLY A 204 8.04 11.81 -6.56
N ARG A 205 8.61 13.00 -6.25
CA ARG A 205 10.07 13.17 -6.08
C ARG A 205 10.62 12.30 -4.93
N ARG A 206 9.93 12.23 -3.80
CA ARG A 206 10.36 11.41 -2.65
C ARG A 206 10.21 9.92 -2.91
N ALA A 207 9.24 9.53 -3.74
CA ALA A 207 9.13 8.15 -4.22
C ALA A 207 10.34 7.79 -5.10
N VAL A 208 10.76 8.66 -6.02
CA VAL A 208 12.01 8.50 -6.81
C VAL A 208 13.22 8.34 -5.89
N ASP A 209 13.35 9.19 -4.85
CA ASP A 209 14.42 9.08 -3.85
C ASP A 209 14.39 7.71 -3.13
N LEU A 210 13.19 7.20 -2.80
CA LEU A 210 13.03 5.92 -2.13
C LEU A 210 13.34 4.74 -3.06
N VAL A 211 12.91 4.78 -4.32
CA VAL A 211 13.25 3.77 -5.34
C VAL A 211 14.76 3.70 -5.56
N ARG A 212 15.40 4.85 -5.66
CA ARG A 212 16.86 4.94 -5.75
C ARG A 212 17.58 4.34 -4.54
N LEU A 213 17.02 4.49 -3.34
CA LEU A 213 17.58 3.95 -2.10
C LEU A 213 17.37 2.44 -1.97
N ALA A 214 16.16 1.96 -2.28
CA ALA A 214 15.77 0.56 -2.10
C ALA A 214 16.21 -0.35 -3.25
N HIS A 215 16.52 0.23 -4.42
CA HIS A 215 16.94 -0.48 -5.63
C HIS A 215 16.04 -1.69 -5.99
N PRO A 216 14.69 -1.59 -5.96
CA PRO A 216 13.84 -2.70 -6.33
C PRO A 216 14.05 -3.07 -7.80
N ARG A 217 13.74 -4.32 -8.17
CA ARG A 217 13.69 -4.70 -9.58
C ARG A 217 12.60 -3.92 -10.31
N ILE A 218 11.41 -3.83 -9.72
CA ILE A 218 10.27 -3.05 -10.21
C ILE A 218 9.64 -2.26 -9.05
N ALA A 219 9.24 -1.01 -9.30
CA ALA A 219 8.46 -0.20 -8.38
C ALA A 219 7.12 0.17 -9.04
N VAL A 220 6.02 -0.13 -8.38
CA VAL A 220 4.65 0.19 -8.82
C VAL A 220 4.11 1.31 -7.95
N PRO A 221 3.95 2.53 -8.47
CA PRO A 221 3.33 3.61 -7.73
C PRO A 221 1.81 3.40 -7.61
N VAL A 222 1.30 3.62 -6.40
CA VAL A 222 -0.13 3.58 -6.05
C VAL A 222 -0.48 4.78 -5.18
N HIS A 223 -1.75 4.96 -4.82
CA HIS A 223 -2.18 6.02 -3.91
C HIS A 223 -1.86 7.44 -4.43
N TYR A 224 -2.02 7.68 -5.74
CA TYR A 224 -1.79 9.00 -6.35
C TYR A 224 -2.99 9.50 -7.15
N GLU A 225 -4.05 8.72 -7.22
CA GLU A 225 -5.27 9.02 -7.96
C GLU A 225 -6.53 8.62 -7.18
N GLY A 226 -7.68 9.10 -7.59
CA GLY A 226 -8.97 8.75 -7.01
C GLY A 226 -9.44 9.66 -5.88
N TRP A 227 -8.61 10.59 -5.36
CA TRP A 227 -8.96 11.46 -4.26
C TRP A 227 -8.46 12.90 -4.43
N THR A 228 -9.25 13.89 -3.99
CA THR A 228 -8.93 15.32 -4.20
C THR A 228 -7.76 15.86 -3.36
N HIS A 229 -7.39 15.19 -2.28
CA HIS A 229 -6.28 15.59 -1.40
C HIS A 229 -4.92 15.03 -1.83
N PHE A 230 -4.85 14.24 -2.89
CA PHE A 230 -3.61 13.79 -3.51
C PHE A 230 -3.00 14.94 -4.29
N ALA A 231 -2.28 15.81 -3.58
CA ALA A 231 -1.83 17.10 -4.11
C ALA A 231 -0.84 17.01 -5.27
N ASP A 232 -0.05 15.94 -5.33
CA ASP A 232 0.82 15.67 -6.49
C ASP A 232 0.02 15.09 -7.66
N GLY A 233 -0.89 14.19 -7.37
CA GLY A 233 -1.75 13.52 -8.35
C GLY A 233 -0.97 12.84 -9.47
N PRO A 234 -1.66 12.37 -10.54
CA PRO A 234 -1.01 11.77 -11.71
C PRO A 234 -0.01 12.71 -12.41
N ALA A 235 -0.32 14.01 -12.45
CA ALA A 235 0.54 15.01 -13.09
C ALA A 235 1.83 15.26 -12.31
N GLY A 236 1.75 15.30 -10.97
CA GLY A 236 2.94 15.45 -10.11
C GLY A 236 3.84 14.22 -10.15
N LEU A 237 3.25 13.03 -10.15
CA LEU A 237 4.00 11.80 -10.37
C LEU A 237 4.71 11.81 -11.74
N LYS A 238 3.98 12.16 -12.82
CA LYS A 238 4.60 12.25 -14.16
C LYS A 238 5.79 13.18 -14.18
N ARG A 239 5.66 14.41 -13.65
CA ARG A 239 6.78 15.37 -13.59
C ARG A 239 7.98 14.81 -12.82
N ALA A 240 7.73 14.09 -11.72
CA ALA A 240 8.80 13.47 -10.94
C ALA A 240 9.53 12.36 -11.71
N LEU A 241 8.80 11.58 -12.49
CA LEU A 241 9.36 10.53 -13.34
C LEU A 241 10.14 11.11 -14.52
N ASP A 242 9.63 12.16 -15.17
CA ASP A 242 10.31 12.84 -16.28
C ASP A 242 11.67 13.44 -15.82
N ALA A 243 11.76 13.87 -14.56
CA ALA A 243 12.98 14.42 -13.97
C ALA A 243 13.86 13.36 -13.25
N ALA A 244 13.45 12.11 -13.20
CA ALA A 244 14.20 11.06 -12.53
C ALA A 244 15.40 10.59 -13.38
N PRO A 245 16.51 10.16 -12.75
CA PRO A 245 17.59 9.47 -13.45
C PRO A 245 17.06 8.25 -14.23
N ASP A 246 17.62 7.96 -15.38
CA ASP A 246 17.14 6.92 -16.29
C ASP A 246 17.12 5.53 -15.65
N ASP A 247 18.14 5.19 -14.88
CA ASP A 247 18.23 3.92 -14.15
C ASP A 247 17.14 3.75 -13.07
N VAL A 248 16.70 4.85 -12.45
CA VAL A 248 15.60 4.86 -11.47
C VAL A 248 14.26 4.82 -12.21
N ARG A 249 14.12 5.65 -13.27
CA ARG A 249 12.89 5.72 -14.07
C ARG A 249 12.57 4.36 -14.71
N ALA A 250 13.57 3.64 -15.21
CA ALA A 250 13.40 2.33 -15.82
C ALA A 250 12.84 1.26 -14.85
N ARG A 251 12.97 1.47 -13.53
CA ARG A 251 12.41 0.58 -12.50
C ARG A 251 10.96 0.89 -12.17
N ILE A 252 10.46 2.08 -12.51
CA ILE A 252 9.13 2.52 -12.10
C ILE A 252 8.11 2.23 -13.21
N GLN A 253 7.19 1.33 -12.91
CA GLN A 253 6.14 0.91 -13.83
C GLN A 253 4.75 1.28 -13.29
N ARG A 254 4.03 2.14 -14.00
CA ARG A 254 2.62 2.39 -13.74
C ARG A 254 1.80 1.29 -14.37
N LEU A 255 1.05 0.55 -13.57
CA LEU A 255 0.16 -0.50 -14.07
C LEU A 255 -1.15 0.11 -14.59
N PRO A 256 -1.71 -0.41 -15.68
CA PRO A 256 -3.07 -0.08 -16.07
C PRO A 256 -4.05 -0.54 -14.98
N SER A 257 -4.99 0.34 -14.60
CA SER A 257 -5.97 0.01 -13.57
C SER A 257 -6.87 -1.15 -14.01
N GLY A 258 -7.11 -2.10 -13.13
CA GLY A 258 -7.94 -3.29 -13.37
C GLY A 258 -7.27 -4.39 -14.20
N VAL A 259 -6.06 -4.18 -14.71
CA VAL A 259 -5.38 -5.17 -15.55
C VAL A 259 -4.42 -6.02 -14.73
N ARG A 260 -4.63 -7.34 -14.75
CA ARG A 260 -3.74 -8.32 -14.15
C ARG A 260 -2.41 -8.34 -14.90
N THR A 261 -1.34 -7.90 -14.26
CA THR A 261 -0.03 -7.71 -14.87
C THR A 261 0.99 -8.66 -14.23
N ALA A 262 1.70 -9.44 -15.05
CA ALA A 262 2.82 -10.26 -14.60
C ALA A 262 4.07 -9.38 -14.36
N LEU A 263 4.76 -9.57 -13.21
CA LEU A 263 5.95 -8.82 -12.81
C LEU A 263 7.14 -9.73 -12.54
#